data_8d067626f76387ca753be4c119651995
#
_entry.id   8d067626f76387ca753be4c119651995
#
_cell.length_a   1.000
_cell.length_b   1.000
_cell.length_c   1.000
_cell.angle_alpha   90.00
_cell.angle_beta   90.00
_cell.angle_gamma   90.00
#
_symmetry.space_group_name_H-M   'P 1'
#
loop_
_entity.id
_entity.type
_entity.pdbx_description
1 polymer ?
#
loop_
_entity_poly.entity_id
_entity_poly.type
_entity_poly.pdbx_seq_one_letter_code
_entity_poly.pdbx_strand_id
1 'polypeptide(L)' 'MYDLDDFEKALAHFGTRVDILIALEMGDKIDADSAYKEIKAELKELKKAKKQYGKEQ' A
#
# COMPACT_ATOMS: atom_id res chain seq x y z
N MET A 1 -25.62 -2.88 -6.35
CA MET A 1 -24.23 -2.87 -6.72
C MET A 1 -23.43 -2.30 -5.57
N TYR A 2 -22.28 -2.73 -5.44
CA TYR A 2 -21.54 -2.18 -4.34
C TYR A 2 -20.44 -1.28 -4.87
N ASP A 3 -20.08 -0.35 -4.06
CA ASP A 3 -19.02 0.55 -4.40
C ASP A 3 -17.71 -0.15 -4.40
N LEU A 4 -16.69 0.57 -4.74
CA LEU A 4 -15.36 0.11 -4.47
C LEU A 4 -15.32 -0.21 -3.01
N ASP A 5 -15.04 -1.44 -2.69
CA ASP A 5 -15.04 -1.80 -1.29
C ASP A 5 -13.76 -1.30 -0.64
N ASP A 6 -13.69 -1.54 0.65
CA ASP A 6 -12.56 -1.03 1.43
C ASP A 6 -11.24 -1.60 0.95
N PHE A 7 -11.26 -2.85 0.49
CA PHE A 7 -10.03 -3.45 0.00
C PHE A 7 -9.55 -2.77 -1.28
N GLU A 8 -10.46 -2.44 -2.18
CA GLU A 8 -10.07 -1.77 -3.41
C GLU A 8 -9.53 -0.39 -3.15
N LYS A 9 -10.11 0.31 -2.17
CA LYS A 9 -9.57 1.60 -1.77
C LYS A 9 -8.19 1.44 -1.18
N ALA A 10 -7.98 0.40 -0.39
CA ALA A 10 -6.68 0.15 0.19
C ALA A 10 -5.65 -0.17 -0.90
N LEU A 11 -6.06 -0.91 -1.92
CA LEU A 11 -5.18 -1.20 -3.04
C LEU A 11 -4.76 0.07 -3.77
N ALA A 12 -5.72 0.95 -4.03
CA ALA A 12 -5.42 2.20 -4.71
C ALA A 12 -4.47 3.04 -3.88
N HIS A 13 -4.71 3.10 -2.58
CA HIS A 13 -3.85 3.83 -1.68
C HIS A 13 -2.44 3.24 -1.68
N PHE A 14 -2.35 1.92 -1.64
CA PHE A 14 -1.07 1.24 -1.66
C PHE A 14 -0.29 1.60 -2.92
N GLY A 15 -0.96 1.57 -4.06
CA GLY A 15 -0.30 1.91 -5.33
C GLY A 15 0.22 3.34 -5.33
N THR A 16 -0.58 4.27 -4.82
CA THR A 16 -0.17 5.67 -4.75
C THR A 16 1.05 5.84 -3.85
N ARG A 17 1.01 5.18 -2.68
CA ARG A 17 2.13 5.30 -1.75
C ARG A 17 3.41 4.68 -2.33
N VAL A 18 3.27 3.54 -3.00
CA VAL A 18 4.43 2.90 -3.61
C VAL A 18 5.02 3.79 -4.70
N ASP A 19 4.17 4.41 -5.51
CA ASP A 19 4.65 5.34 -6.54
C ASP A 19 5.45 6.48 -5.92
N ILE A 20 4.96 7.04 -4.83
CA ILE A 20 5.66 8.13 -4.16
C ILE A 20 7.00 7.64 -3.63
N LEU A 21 7.02 6.46 -3.03
CA LEU A 21 8.26 5.91 -2.48
C LEU A 21 9.28 5.63 -3.58
N ILE A 22 8.81 5.13 -4.71
CA ILE A 22 9.69 4.89 -5.85
C ILE A 22 10.32 6.20 -6.31
N ALA A 23 9.50 7.24 -6.44
CA ALA A 23 10.00 8.54 -6.87
C ALA A 23 11.02 9.10 -5.91
N LEU A 24 10.76 8.95 -4.61
CA LEU A 24 11.69 9.45 -3.60
C LEU A 24 13.01 8.70 -3.63
N GLU A 25 12.96 7.40 -3.81
CA GLU A 25 14.18 6.60 -3.83
C GLU A 25 14.98 6.91 -5.10
N MET A 26 14.33 7.01 -6.24
CA MET A 26 15.01 7.31 -7.49
C MET A 26 15.56 8.71 -7.49
N GLY A 27 14.94 9.61 -6.72
CA GLY A 27 15.43 10.98 -6.60
C GLY A 27 16.44 11.18 -5.49
N ASP A 28 16.89 10.09 -4.89
CA ASP A 28 17.87 10.12 -3.80
C ASP A 28 17.38 10.84 -2.54
N LYS A 29 16.07 10.90 -2.37
CA LYS A 29 15.52 11.50 -1.16
C LYS A 29 15.50 10.51 -0.01
N ILE A 30 15.38 9.23 -0.32
CA ILE A 30 15.47 8.17 0.68
C ILE A 30 16.29 7.06 0.05
N ASP A 31 16.88 6.22 0.91
CA ASP A 31 17.69 5.13 0.39
C ASP A 31 16.83 3.89 0.20
N ALA A 32 17.44 2.85 -0.38
CA ALA A 32 16.71 1.64 -0.71
C ALA A 32 16.15 0.95 0.52
N ASP A 33 16.91 0.95 1.62
CA ASP A 33 16.42 0.32 2.85
C ASP A 33 15.19 1.03 3.39
N SER A 34 15.21 2.36 3.37
CA SER A 34 14.07 3.12 3.85
C SER A 34 12.86 2.89 2.97
N ALA A 35 13.07 2.90 1.66
CA ALA A 35 11.97 2.66 0.74
C ALA A 35 11.37 1.27 0.97
N TYR A 36 12.22 0.29 1.15
CA TYR A 36 11.77 -1.08 1.38
C TYR A 36 10.94 -1.19 2.66
N LYS A 37 11.43 -0.56 3.72
CA LYS A 37 10.71 -0.60 4.99
C LYS A 37 9.34 0.06 4.89
N GLU A 38 9.28 1.16 4.17
CA GLU A 38 8.00 1.85 4.00
C GLU A 38 7.04 1.00 3.17
N ILE A 39 7.55 0.35 2.12
CA ILE A 39 6.71 -0.49 1.30
C ILE A 39 6.19 -1.67 2.12
N LYS A 40 7.03 -2.25 2.96
CA LYS A 40 6.58 -3.34 3.83
C LYS A 40 5.49 -2.88 4.77
N ALA A 41 5.62 -1.68 5.31
CA ALA A 41 4.60 -1.15 6.20
C ALA A 41 3.27 -0.97 5.45
N GLU A 42 3.34 -0.46 4.23
CA GLU A 42 2.13 -0.29 3.44
C GLU A 42 1.52 -1.64 3.08
N LEU A 43 2.36 -2.62 2.79
CA LEU A 43 1.87 -3.95 2.48
C LEU A 43 1.17 -4.56 3.69
N LYS A 44 1.69 -4.31 4.87
CA LYS A 44 1.07 -4.80 6.09
C LYS A 44 -0.33 -4.25 6.25
N GLU A 45 -0.50 -2.97 5.96
CA GLU A 45 -1.82 -2.36 6.02
C GLU A 45 -2.75 -2.98 4.99
N LEU A 46 -2.23 -3.22 3.81
CA LEU A 46 -3.02 -3.84 2.76
C LEU A 46 -3.45 -5.24 3.16
N LYS A 47 -2.57 -5.98 3.82
CA LYS A 47 -2.91 -7.33 4.29
C LYS A 47 -4.04 -7.28 5.30
N LYS A 48 -4.03 -6.29 6.18
CA LYS A 48 -5.12 -6.14 7.13
C LYS A 48 -6.43 -5.89 6.43
N ALA A 49 -6.42 -5.04 5.41
CA ALA A 49 -7.63 -4.75 4.67
C ALA A 49 -8.14 -6.01 3.98
N LYS A 50 -7.24 -6.78 3.40
CA LYS A 50 -7.65 -8.02 2.74
C LYS A 50 -8.23 -9.02 3.72
N LYS A 51 -7.64 -9.07 4.89
CA LYS A 51 -8.11 -10.00 5.90
C LYS A 51 -9.53 -9.68 6.34
N GLN A 52 -9.81 -8.40 6.52
CA GLN A 52 -11.15 -7.99 6.88
C GLN A 52 -12.13 -8.25 5.75
N TYR A 53 -11.70 -7.97 4.55
CA TYR A 53 -12.53 -8.22 3.39
C TYR A 53 -12.88 -9.71 3.30
N GLY A 54 -11.89 -10.55 3.52
CA GLY A 54 -12.11 -11.98 3.46
C GLY A 54 -13.05 -12.48 4.53
N LYS A 55 -13.01 -11.83 5.68
CA LYS A 55 -13.88 -12.22 6.78
C LYS A 55 -15.33 -11.99 6.48
N GLU A 56 -15.61 -11.04 5.64
CA GLU A 56 -16.97 -10.70 5.30
C GLU A 56 -17.59 -11.69 4.36
N GLN A 57 -16.81 -12.53 3.80
CA GLN A 57 -17.30 -13.54 2.89
C GLN A 57 -17.44 -14.87 3.58
#